data_19edda27b4925a29a62f88ec62b02104
#
_entry.id   19edda27b4925a29a62f88ec62b02104
#
_cell.length_a   1.000
_cell.length_b   1.000
_cell.length_c   1.000
_cell.angle_alpha   90.00
_cell.angle_beta   90.00
_cell.angle_gamma   90.00
#
_symmetry.space_group_name_H-M   'P 1'
#
loop_
_entity.id
_entity.type
_entity.pdbx_description
1 polymer ?
#
loop_
_entity_poly.entity_id
_entity_poly.type
_entity_poly.pdbx_seq_one_letter_code
_entity_poly.pdbx_strand_id
1 'polypeptide(L)'
;MTQKKDPSKSPRDTGGPVVKTGPTRGENRSRNEDGQWRKKRSDSGAEKKKSGCYLTTVACLHQGLADDCFELQTLRAFRDEVLMKTEEGRCLVQRYYEVAPGIAAKIHESSELDEMWICIKACLSAISKQQNAEAIRIYSEMTNALTHKYSPSGA
;
A
#
# COMPACT_ATOMS: atom_id res chain seq x y z
N MET A 1 29.50 20.05 34.64
CA MET A 1 29.73 19.70 33.20
C MET A 1 28.45 19.11 32.64
N THR A 2 27.71 19.86 31.84
CA THR A 2 26.48 19.38 31.22
C THR A 2 26.82 18.52 29.99
N GLN A 3 26.58 17.23 30.07
CA GLN A 3 26.76 16.34 28.93
C GLN A 3 25.83 16.76 27.79
N LYS A 4 26.42 17.06 26.63
CA LYS A 4 25.71 17.38 25.40
C LYS A 4 24.93 16.16 25.00
N LYS A 5 23.59 16.25 24.97
CA LYS A 5 22.69 15.13 24.58
C LYS A 5 22.92 14.76 23.12
N ASP A 6 23.09 13.47 22.86
CA ASP A 6 23.25 12.91 21.51
C ASP A 6 21.88 13.02 20.75
N PRO A 7 21.81 13.77 19.65
CA PRO A 7 20.55 13.99 18.93
C PRO A 7 20.04 12.73 18.20
N SER A 8 20.85 11.69 18.07
CA SER A 8 20.47 10.42 17.42
C SER A 8 19.75 9.46 18.36
N LYS A 9 19.83 9.68 19.69
CA LYS A 9 19.21 8.81 20.68
C LYS A 9 17.83 9.28 21.09
N SER A 10 16.93 8.31 21.32
CA SER A 10 15.58 8.56 21.81
C SER A 10 15.62 9.32 23.16
N PRO A 11 14.69 10.23 23.46
CA PRO A 11 14.53 10.84 24.77
C PRO A 11 14.45 9.84 25.93
N ARG A 12 13.98 8.62 25.67
CA ARG A 12 13.93 7.52 26.62
C ARG A 12 15.33 7.10 27.07
N ASP A 13 16.26 7.01 26.12
CA ASP A 13 17.64 6.52 26.36
C ASP A 13 18.54 7.63 26.95
N THR A 14 18.12 8.90 26.78
CA THR A 14 18.87 10.07 27.25
C THR A 14 18.23 10.76 28.46
N GLY A 15 17.24 10.12 29.12
CA GLY A 15 16.54 10.71 30.28
C GLY A 15 15.67 11.91 29.93
N GLY A 16 15.12 11.97 28.71
CA GLY A 16 14.23 13.02 28.24
C GLY A 16 12.87 13.03 28.94
N PRO A 17 12.05 14.06 28.73
CA PRO A 17 10.77 14.19 29.40
C PRO A 17 9.77 13.13 28.93
N VAL A 18 9.13 12.47 29.90
CA VAL A 18 8.07 11.49 29.69
C VAL A 18 6.73 12.12 30.07
N VAL A 19 5.67 11.81 29.33
CA VAL A 19 4.31 12.26 29.62
C VAL A 19 3.82 11.59 30.90
N LYS A 20 3.47 12.38 31.93
CA LYS A 20 3.05 11.85 33.25
C LYS A 20 1.55 11.60 33.35
N THR A 21 0.73 12.28 32.54
CA THR A 21 -0.74 12.24 32.62
C THR A 21 -1.37 12.26 31.21
N GLY A 22 -2.60 11.74 31.09
CA GLY A 22 -3.37 11.71 29.83
C GLY A 22 -3.23 10.41 29.05
N PRO A 23 -3.88 10.33 27.86
CA PRO A 23 -3.96 9.10 27.06
C PRO A 23 -2.61 8.62 26.52
N THR A 24 -1.57 9.47 26.55
CA THR A 24 -0.20 9.13 26.11
C THR A 24 0.78 9.02 27.30
N ARG A 25 0.25 8.68 28.50
CA ARG A 25 1.08 8.50 29.69
C ARG A 25 2.15 7.42 29.46
N GLY A 26 3.38 7.74 29.79
CA GLY A 26 4.52 6.85 29.61
C GLY A 26 5.22 6.95 28.25
N GLU A 27 4.64 7.68 27.30
CA GLU A 27 5.28 7.90 25.99
C GLU A 27 6.32 9.03 26.07
N ASN A 28 7.39 8.85 25.30
CA ASN A 28 8.40 9.90 25.12
C ASN A 28 7.95 10.85 24.04
N ARG A 29 7.78 12.12 24.40
CA ARG A 29 7.39 13.18 23.46
C ARG A 29 8.32 14.38 23.59
N SER A 30 8.66 14.96 22.45
CA SER A 30 9.40 16.22 22.40
C SER A 30 8.48 17.39 22.77
N ARG A 31 9.06 18.41 23.40
CA ARG A 31 8.38 19.71 23.61
C ARG A 31 8.81 20.69 22.52
N ASN A 32 7.94 21.67 22.25
CA ASN A 32 8.27 22.84 21.46
C ASN A 32 9.17 23.79 22.29
N GLU A 33 9.69 24.83 21.66
CA GLU A 33 10.50 25.85 22.33
C GLU A 33 9.72 26.59 23.43
N ASP A 34 8.39 26.69 23.29
CA ASP A 34 7.45 27.26 24.26
C ASP A 34 7.08 26.29 25.41
N GLY A 35 7.71 25.12 25.49
CA GLY A 35 7.50 24.14 26.56
C GLY A 35 6.26 23.27 26.40
N GLN A 36 5.42 23.50 25.38
CA GLN A 36 4.25 22.68 25.13
C GLN A 36 4.64 21.35 24.46
N TRP A 37 3.84 20.29 24.70
CA TRP A 37 4.03 19.00 24.03
C TRP A 37 3.77 19.12 22.54
N ARG A 38 4.73 18.69 21.72
CA ARG A 38 4.52 18.63 20.28
C ARG A 38 3.29 17.82 19.96
N LYS A 39 2.42 18.35 19.09
CA LYS A 39 1.28 17.63 18.56
C LYS A 39 1.79 16.36 17.87
N LYS A 40 1.18 15.20 18.19
CA LYS A 40 1.49 13.94 17.53
C LYS A 40 1.32 14.14 16.02
N ARG A 41 2.33 13.78 15.23
CA ARG A 41 2.19 13.82 13.78
C ARG A 41 1.01 12.93 13.40
N SER A 42 0.17 13.37 12.49
CA SER A 42 -1.01 12.63 12.03
C SER A 42 -0.66 11.29 11.33
N ASP A 43 0.61 11.10 10.98
CA ASP A 43 1.16 9.88 10.40
C ASP A 43 1.71 8.88 11.43
N SER A 44 1.86 9.29 12.71
CA SER A 44 2.31 8.39 13.77
C SER A 44 1.14 7.60 14.34
N GLY A 45 0.86 6.42 13.78
CA GLY A 45 -0.15 5.49 14.27
C GLY A 45 -1.41 5.36 13.41
N ALA A 46 -1.55 6.09 12.31
CA ALA A 46 -2.31 5.55 11.21
C ALA A 46 -1.46 4.43 10.63
N GLU A 47 -1.88 3.17 10.78
CA GLU A 47 -1.56 2.22 9.75
C GLU A 47 -1.87 2.97 8.46
N LYS A 48 -0.82 3.31 7.67
CA LYS A 48 -1.02 3.70 6.29
C LYS A 48 -1.88 2.57 5.77
N LYS A 49 -3.18 2.82 5.55
CA LYS A 49 -3.98 1.95 4.72
C LYS A 49 -3.10 1.81 3.49
N LYS A 50 -2.37 0.69 3.41
CA LYS A 50 -1.58 0.36 2.25
C LYS A 50 -2.63 0.42 1.16
N SER A 51 -2.61 1.45 0.34
CA SER A 51 -3.46 1.55 -0.84
C SER A 51 -2.95 0.45 -1.76
N GLY A 52 -3.33 -0.79 -1.40
CA GLY A 52 -2.67 -1.98 -1.85
C GLY A 52 -3.15 -2.32 -3.25
N CYS A 53 -2.22 -2.45 -4.16
CA CYS A 53 -2.42 -3.30 -5.33
C CYS A 53 -2.39 -4.75 -4.84
N TYR A 54 -3.46 -5.23 -4.18
CA TYR A 54 -3.52 -6.51 -3.47
C TYR A 54 -3.04 -7.68 -4.33
N LEU A 55 -3.61 -7.85 -5.52
CA LEU A 55 -3.25 -8.94 -6.44
C LEU A 55 -1.81 -8.79 -6.94
N THR A 56 -1.40 -7.58 -7.32
CA THR A 56 -0.01 -7.32 -7.75
C THR A 56 0.98 -7.57 -6.62
N THR A 57 0.64 -7.19 -5.38
CA THR A 57 1.52 -7.43 -4.22
C THR A 57 1.74 -8.93 -4.02
N VAL A 58 0.67 -9.75 -4.08
CA VAL A 58 0.80 -11.20 -3.91
C VAL A 58 1.64 -11.81 -5.05
N ALA A 59 1.42 -11.39 -6.30
CA ALA A 59 2.21 -11.85 -7.43
C ALA A 59 3.69 -11.43 -7.33
N CYS A 60 3.98 -10.18 -6.93
CA CYS A 60 5.36 -9.70 -6.72
C CYS A 60 6.06 -10.48 -5.60
N LEU A 61 5.38 -10.74 -4.48
CA LEU A 61 5.92 -11.53 -3.38
C LEU A 61 6.23 -12.97 -3.81
N HIS A 62 5.36 -13.58 -4.63
CA HIS A 62 5.60 -14.91 -5.22
C HIS A 62 6.87 -14.94 -6.07
N GLN A 63 7.15 -13.86 -6.80
CA GLN A 63 8.38 -13.71 -7.59
C GLN A 63 9.60 -13.28 -6.73
N GLY A 64 9.47 -13.19 -5.41
CA GLY A 64 10.54 -12.76 -4.52
C GLY A 64 10.85 -11.27 -4.57
N LEU A 65 9.93 -10.45 -5.10
CA LEU A 65 10.10 -9.01 -5.22
C LEU A 65 9.59 -8.29 -3.96
N ALA A 66 10.22 -7.17 -3.62
CA ALA A 66 9.82 -6.34 -2.49
C ALA A 66 8.53 -5.54 -2.75
N ASP A 67 7.86 -5.08 -1.68
CA ASP A 67 6.61 -4.28 -1.76
C ASP A 67 6.81 -2.87 -2.37
N ASP A 68 8.05 -2.47 -2.61
CA ASP A 68 8.44 -1.23 -3.27
C ASP A 68 9.10 -1.47 -4.65
N CYS A 69 8.91 -2.65 -5.25
CA CYS A 69 9.46 -2.97 -6.56
C CYS A 69 8.90 -2.05 -7.66
N PHE A 70 9.63 -1.97 -8.76
CA PHE A 70 9.29 -1.13 -9.91
C PHE A 70 7.87 -1.41 -10.44
N GLU A 71 7.49 -2.67 -10.50
CA GLU A 71 6.19 -3.13 -11.00
C GLU A 71 5.05 -2.57 -10.16
N LEU A 72 5.16 -2.69 -8.84
CA LEU A 72 4.16 -2.15 -7.92
C LEU A 72 4.08 -0.63 -7.97
N GLN A 73 5.23 0.04 -8.02
CA GLN A 73 5.26 1.51 -8.12
C GLN A 73 4.63 2.00 -9.43
N THR A 74 4.94 1.34 -10.56
CA THR A 74 4.39 1.70 -11.88
C THR A 74 2.87 1.54 -11.91
N LEU A 75 2.33 0.43 -11.39
CA LEU A 75 0.88 0.21 -11.36
C LEU A 75 0.16 1.14 -10.37
N ARG A 76 0.80 1.48 -9.26
CA ARG A 76 0.26 2.50 -8.33
C ARG A 76 0.21 3.88 -8.99
N ALA A 77 1.28 4.28 -9.68
CA ALA A 77 1.32 5.53 -10.44
C ALA A 77 0.26 5.53 -11.55
N PHE A 78 0.12 4.46 -12.32
CA PHE A 78 -0.90 4.32 -13.36
C PHE A 78 -2.31 4.46 -12.80
N ARG A 79 -2.61 3.82 -11.67
CA ARG A 79 -3.89 3.99 -10.96
C ARG A 79 -4.14 5.45 -10.62
N ASP A 80 -3.17 6.11 -9.98
CA ASP A 80 -3.35 7.46 -9.43
C ASP A 80 -3.35 8.53 -10.53
N GLU A 81 -2.54 8.36 -11.58
CA GLU A 81 -2.36 9.34 -12.63
C GLU A 81 -3.30 9.16 -13.84
N VAL A 82 -3.79 7.95 -14.07
CA VAL A 82 -4.64 7.63 -15.21
C VAL A 82 -6.05 7.27 -14.75
N LEU A 83 -6.22 6.20 -13.97
CA LEU A 83 -7.55 5.70 -13.62
C LEU A 83 -8.32 6.68 -12.72
N MET A 84 -7.68 7.24 -11.70
CA MET A 84 -8.34 8.14 -10.76
C MET A 84 -8.76 9.48 -11.37
N LYS A 85 -8.30 9.80 -12.59
CA LYS A 85 -8.68 11.04 -13.29
C LYS A 85 -10.02 10.92 -14.04
N THR A 86 -10.47 9.73 -14.35
CA THR A 86 -11.74 9.49 -15.04
C THR A 86 -12.77 8.88 -14.09
N GLU A 87 -14.06 9.06 -14.39
CA GLU A 87 -15.12 8.49 -13.57
C GLU A 87 -15.18 6.97 -13.73
N GLU A 88 -15.06 6.46 -14.96
CA GLU A 88 -14.99 5.04 -15.25
C GLU A 88 -13.79 4.38 -14.54
N GLY A 89 -12.64 5.03 -14.54
CA GLY A 89 -11.44 4.54 -13.86
C GLY A 89 -11.63 4.47 -12.34
N ARG A 90 -12.28 5.47 -11.72
CA ARG A 90 -12.61 5.44 -10.29
C ARG A 90 -13.55 4.29 -9.95
N CYS A 91 -14.57 4.04 -10.78
CA CYS A 91 -15.47 2.89 -10.60
C CYS A 91 -14.73 1.56 -10.68
N LEU A 92 -13.81 1.40 -11.64
CA LEU A 92 -12.96 0.21 -11.76
C LEU A 92 -12.09 0.00 -10.53
N VAL A 93 -11.46 1.07 -10.04
CA VAL A 93 -10.62 1.03 -8.83
C VAL A 93 -11.44 0.67 -7.59
N GLN A 94 -12.63 1.25 -7.43
CA GLN A 94 -13.52 0.92 -6.32
C GLN A 94 -13.92 -0.55 -6.34
N ARG A 95 -14.40 -1.04 -7.49
CA ARG A 95 -14.76 -2.46 -7.66
C ARG A 95 -13.59 -3.40 -7.37
N TYR A 96 -12.39 -3.02 -7.83
CA TYR A 96 -11.18 -3.78 -7.52
C TYR A 96 -10.94 -3.90 -6.01
N TYR A 97 -11.07 -2.81 -5.26
CA TYR A 97 -10.87 -2.82 -3.80
C TYR A 97 -11.93 -3.63 -3.04
N GLU A 98 -13.10 -3.81 -3.61
CA GLU A 98 -14.16 -4.66 -3.03
C GLU A 98 -13.82 -6.15 -3.15
N VAL A 99 -13.22 -6.58 -4.26
CA VAL A 99 -12.99 -8.00 -4.55
C VAL A 99 -11.56 -8.47 -4.28
N ALA A 100 -10.57 -7.65 -4.57
CA ALA A 100 -9.15 -8.04 -4.56
C ALA A 100 -8.62 -8.53 -3.20
N PRO A 101 -9.01 -7.96 -2.04
CA PRO A 101 -8.56 -8.49 -0.74
C PRO A 101 -9.01 -9.92 -0.49
N GLY A 102 -10.28 -10.23 -0.83
CA GLY A 102 -10.85 -11.57 -0.68
C GLY A 102 -10.21 -12.60 -1.61
N ILE A 103 -9.87 -12.20 -2.83
CA ILE A 103 -9.14 -13.03 -3.80
C ILE A 103 -7.70 -13.27 -3.33
N ALA A 104 -6.98 -12.21 -2.96
CA ALA A 104 -5.60 -12.28 -2.50
C ALA A 104 -5.41 -13.19 -1.27
N ALA A 105 -6.43 -13.27 -0.40
CA ALA A 105 -6.42 -14.15 0.76
C ALA A 105 -6.64 -15.65 0.40
N LYS A 106 -7.18 -15.94 -0.77
CA LYS A 106 -7.54 -17.31 -1.19
C LYS A 106 -6.60 -17.89 -2.25
N ILE A 107 -5.85 -17.05 -2.94
CA ILE A 107 -4.89 -17.48 -3.97
C ILE A 107 -3.65 -18.10 -3.29
N HIS A 108 -3.41 -19.37 -3.57
CA HIS A 108 -2.26 -20.12 -3.03
C HIS A 108 -1.55 -20.97 -4.08
N GLU A 109 -2.15 -21.17 -5.26
CA GLU A 109 -1.57 -21.99 -6.31
C GLU A 109 -0.48 -21.23 -7.08
N SER A 110 0.73 -21.80 -7.15
CA SER A 110 1.86 -21.19 -7.85
C SER A 110 1.57 -20.92 -9.33
N SER A 111 0.86 -21.84 -10.01
CA SER A 111 0.50 -21.69 -11.42
C SER A 111 -0.37 -20.47 -11.68
N GLU A 112 -1.31 -20.17 -10.79
CA GLU A 112 -2.15 -18.97 -10.91
C GLU A 112 -1.37 -17.67 -10.65
N LEU A 113 -0.46 -17.72 -9.70
CA LEU A 113 0.42 -16.58 -9.41
C LEU A 113 1.37 -16.30 -10.58
N ASP A 114 1.83 -17.34 -11.27
CA ASP A 114 2.63 -17.22 -12.50
C ASP A 114 1.82 -16.64 -13.66
N GLU A 115 0.57 -17.09 -13.84
CA GLU A 115 -0.35 -16.53 -14.84
C GLU A 115 -0.65 -15.06 -14.55
N MET A 116 -0.93 -14.71 -13.29
CA MET A 116 -1.10 -13.32 -12.86
C MET A 116 0.15 -12.49 -13.17
N TRP A 117 1.33 -13.04 -12.93
CA TRP A 117 2.58 -12.35 -13.21
C TRP A 117 2.77 -12.07 -14.70
N ILE A 118 2.38 -13.00 -15.57
CA ILE A 118 2.39 -12.79 -17.03
C ILE A 118 1.46 -11.64 -17.41
N CYS A 119 0.24 -11.61 -16.88
CA CYS A 119 -0.70 -10.50 -17.11
C CYS A 119 -0.17 -9.16 -16.60
N ILE A 120 0.44 -9.13 -15.42
CA ILE A 120 1.06 -7.93 -14.85
C ILE A 120 2.17 -7.40 -15.76
N LYS A 121 3.06 -8.27 -16.25
CA LYS A 121 4.12 -7.85 -17.19
C LYS A 121 3.56 -7.33 -18.50
N ALA A 122 2.51 -7.93 -19.03
CA ALA A 122 1.84 -7.45 -20.24
C ALA A 122 1.21 -6.07 -20.01
N CYS A 123 0.58 -5.86 -18.86
CA CYS A 123 0.03 -4.57 -18.45
C CYS A 123 1.12 -3.49 -18.35
N LEU A 124 2.25 -3.79 -17.71
CA LEU A 124 3.40 -2.88 -17.61
C LEU A 124 3.99 -2.53 -18.99
N SER A 125 4.06 -3.51 -19.90
CA SER A 125 4.48 -3.27 -21.28
C SER A 125 3.51 -2.34 -22.02
N ALA A 126 2.21 -2.49 -21.82
CA ALA A 126 1.21 -1.59 -22.40
C ALA A 126 1.33 -0.16 -21.82
N ILE A 127 1.52 -0.03 -20.51
CA ILE A 127 1.75 1.27 -19.84
C ILE A 127 2.99 1.97 -20.41
N SER A 128 4.10 1.26 -20.56
CA SER A 128 5.35 1.82 -21.09
C SER A 128 5.21 2.32 -22.52
N LYS A 129 4.30 1.75 -23.29
CA LYS A 129 3.94 2.15 -24.66
C LYS A 129 2.83 3.20 -24.71
N GLN A 130 2.39 3.71 -23.57
CA GLN A 130 1.25 4.64 -23.44
C GLN A 130 -0.10 4.07 -23.97
N GLN A 131 -0.22 2.76 -24.03
CA GLN A 131 -1.43 2.03 -24.44
C GLN A 131 -2.36 1.84 -23.24
N ASN A 132 -2.85 2.94 -22.67
CA ASN A 132 -3.60 2.91 -21.42
C ASN A 132 -4.87 2.06 -21.49
N ALA A 133 -5.60 2.10 -22.60
CA ALA A 133 -6.81 1.29 -22.80
C ALA A 133 -6.49 -0.22 -22.78
N GLU A 134 -5.38 -0.62 -23.37
CA GLU A 134 -4.93 -2.01 -23.38
C GLU A 134 -4.47 -2.46 -21.98
N ALA A 135 -3.76 -1.62 -21.24
CA ALA A 135 -3.40 -1.88 -19.86
C ALA A 135 -4.61 -2.09 -18.97
N ILE A 136 -5.64 -1.24 -19.11
CA ILE A 136 -6.92 -1.35 -18.39
C ILE A 136 -7.61 -2.67 -18.75
N ARG A 137 -7.68 -3.02 -20.05
CA ARG A 137 -8.32 -4.23 -20.53
C ARG A 137 -7.65 -5.47 -19.91
N ILE A 138 -6.35 -5.60 -20.03
CA ILE A 138 -5.58 -6.76 -19.52
C ILE A 138 -5.80 -6.93 -18.01
N TYR A 139 -5.66 -5.84 -17.24
CA TYR A 139 -5.80 -5.91 -15.78
C TYR A 139 -7.24 -6.22 -15.35
N SER A 140 -8.23 -5.65 -16.06
CA SER A 140 -9.64 -5.91 -15.78
C SER A 140 -10.05 -7.35 -16.11
N GLU A 141 -9.57 -7.91 -17.22
CA GLU A 141 -9.82 -9.30 -17.60
C GLU A 141 -9.23 -10.27 -16.57
N MET A 142 -7.99 -10.05 -16.15
CA MET A 142 -7.36 -10.82 -15.08
C MET A 142 -8.17 -10.75 -13.77
N THR A 143 -8.56 -9.57 -13.35
CA THR A 143 -9.35 -9.37 -12.12
C THR A 143 -10.72 -10.03 -12.21
N ASN A 144 -11.40 -9.92 -13.35
CA ASN A 144 -12.71 -10.55 -13.57
C ASN A 144 -12.62 -12.08 -13.56
N ALA A 145 -11.60 -12.67 -14.20
CA ALA A 145 -11.38 -14.11 -14.20
C ALA A 145 -11.17 -14.63 -12.77
N LEU A 146 -10.34 -13.95 -11.99
CA LEU A 146 -10.10 -14.30 -10.59
C LEU A 146 -11.35 -14.10 -9.72
N THR A 147 -12.11 -13.03 -9.97
CA THR A 147 -13.38 -12.80 -9.26
C THR A 147 -14.36 -13.94 -9.52
N HIS A 148 -14.46 -14.39 -10.76
CA HIS A 148 -15.35 -15.50 -11.13
C HIS A 148 -14.95 -16.81 -10.44
N LYS A 149 -13.65 -17.04 -10.27
CA LYS A 149 -13.13 -18.26 -9.63
C LYS A 149 -13.27 -18.22 -8.10
N TYR A 150 -12.96 -17.08 -7.46
CA TYR A 150 -12.85 -16.98 -6.00
C TYR A 150 -14.06 -16.34 -5.30
N SER A 151 -14.89 -15.63 -6.05
CA SER A 151 -16.15 -15.09 -5.60
C SER A 151 -17.26 -15.51 -6.56
N PRO A 152 -17.54 -16.83 -6.70
CA PRO A 152 -18.71 -17.24 -7.44
C PRO A 152 -19.89 -16.56 -6.77
N SER A 153 -20.64 -15.76 -7.52
CA SER A 153 -21.86 -15.13 -7.07
C SER A 153 -22.71 -16.19 -6.39
N GLY A 154 -22.70 -16.19 -5.07
CA GLY A 154 -23.64 -16.98 -4.30
C GLY A 154 -25.04 -16.59 -4.72
N ALA A 155 -25.82 -17.56 -4.99
CA ALA A 155 -27.22 -17.50 -5.29
C ALA A 155 -28.01 -16.47 -4.45
#